data_844f4f18b74f7f9ae5f3c3b11da805d3
#
_entry.id   844f4f18b74f7f9ae5f3c3b11da805d3
#
_cell.length_a   1.000
_cell.length_b   1.000
_cell.length_c   1.000
_cell.angle_alpha   90.00
_cell.angle_beta   90.00
_cell.angle_gamma   90.00
#
_symmetry.space_group_name_H-M   'P 1'
#
loop_
_entity.id
_entity.type
_entity.pdbx_description
1 polymer ?
#
loop_
_entity_poly.entity_id
_entity_poly.type
_entity_poly.pdbx_seq_one_letter_code
_entity_poly.pdbx_strand_id
1 'polypeptide(L)'
;IAIPLGMARENKGVAAFAGFVGFAVFNLATNFYLTTKGILPTVDPLVLKANNIQNIIGIQSIDTGILGAVIVGIVVYLLHERFNTIRLPDALAFFGGTRFVPIITTLVLGLLGLLVPLIWPWFAMGINGLGKLIHNAGVFGPMIFGSGERLLLPFGLHHILVALIRFTEAGGTMDVCGNSVSGALTIFQAQLSCPTTHGFSESATQFLSQGKMPAFLGGLPGDALAMYHCARPENRHKIKVLLISGVVACVVGGTT
;
A
#
# COMPACT_ATOMS: atom_id res chain seq x y z
N ILE A 1 8.39 10.17 1.23
CA ILE A 1 8.81 11.49 0.70
C ILE A 1 7.58 12.31 0.30
N ALA A 2 6.68 11.78 -0.53
CA ALA A 2 5.53 12.53 -1.07
C ALA A 2 4.59 13.05 0.03
N ILE A 3 4.31 12.26 1.06
CA ILE A 3 3.40 12.65 2.15
C ILE A 3 3.92 13.87 2.92
N PRO A 4 5.12 13.86 3.51
CA PRO A 4 5.62 15.05 4.21
C PRO A 4 5.83 16.25 3.28
N LEU A 5 6.22 16.04 2.02
CA LEU A 5 6.31 17.11 1.02
C LEU A 5 4.96 17.77 0.73
N GLY A 6 3.91 16.95 0.55
CA GLY A 6 2.57 17.44 0.21
C GLY A 6 1.85 18.09 1.38
N MET A 7 2.00 17.53 2.58
CA MET A 7 1.29 17.99 3.78
C MET A 7 1.98 19.16 4.49
N ALA A 8 3.30 19.30 4.38
CA ALA A 8 4.02 20.39 5.04
C ALA A 8 3.56 21.77 4.53
N ARG A 9 3.29 22.69 5.45
CA ARG A 9 2.87 24.06 5.14
C ARG A 9 4.05 24.92 4.71
N GLU A 10 5.17 24.81 5.41
CA GLU A 10 6.40 25.57 5.17
C GLU A 10 7.59 24.63 5.02
N ASN A 11 8.67 25.10 4.43
CA ASN A 11 9.95 24.39 4.29
C ASN A 11 9.78 22.96 3.73
N LYS A 12 8.96 22.78 2.70
CA LYS A 12 8.60 21.50 2.09
C LYS A 12 9.80 20.64 1.69
N GLY A 13 10.88 21.27 1.24
CA GLY A 13 12.12 20.56 0.91
C GLY A 13 12.77 19.89 2.11
N VAL A 14 12.73 20.53 3.29
CA VAL A 14 13.22 19.94 4.54
C VAL A 14 12.36 18.78 4.96
N ALA A 15 11.03 18.90 4.85
CA ALA A 15 10.09 17.81 5.14
C ALA A 15 10.32 16.60 4.21
N ALA A 16 10.57 16.83 2.93
CA ALA A 16 10.88 15.79 1.96
C ALA A 16 12.20 15.07 2.29
N PHE A 17 13.25 15.85 2.59
CA PHE A 17 14.55 15.33 2.99
C PHE A 17 14.46 14.53 4.30
N ALA A 18 13.78 15.05 5.32
CA ALA A 18 13.51 14.34 6.56
C ALA A 18 12.72 13.05 6.33
N GLY A 19 11.78 13.04 5.36
CA GLY A 19 11.04 11.86 4.95
C GLY A 19 11.92 10.77 4.34
N PHE A 20 12.89 11.15 3.51
CA PHE A 20 13.85 10.20 2.94
C PHE A 20 14.79 9.62 4.00
N VAL A 21 15.42 10.50 4.79
CA VAL A 21 16.33 10.10 5.88
C VAL A 21 15.58 9.22 6.89
N GLY A 22 14.38 9.64 7.30
CA GLY A 22 13.57 8.88 8.24
C GLY A 22 13.20 7.48 7.73
N PHE A 23 12.83 7.35 6.46
CA PHE A 23 12.52 6.05 5.88
C PHE A 23 13.76 5.14 5.78
N ALA A 24 14.92 5.68 5.44
CA ALA A 24 16.17 4.94 5.42
C ALA A 24 16.56 4.46 6.83
N VAL A 25 16.50 5.34 7.82
CA VAL A 25 16.81 5.02 9.22
C VAL A 25 15.84 4.00 9.80
N PHE A 26 14.55 4.11 9.48
CA PHE A 26 13.54 3.13 9.89
C PHE A 26 13.88 1.71 9.40
N ASN A 27 14.26 1.56 8.13
CA ASN A 27 14.66 0.28 7.57
C ASN A 27 16.01 -0.20 8.12
N LEU A 28 16.98 0.70 8.34
CA LEU A 28 18.25 0.37 8.96
C LEU A 28 18.09 -0.13 10.40
N ALA A 29 17.24 0.51 11.20
CA ALA A 29 16.95 0.09 12.57
C ALA A 29 16.29 -1.28 12.61
N THR A 30 15.35 -1.55 11.69
CA THR A 30 14.73 -2.87 11.53
C THR A 30 15.77 -3.92 11.14
N ASN A 31 16.64 -3.62 10.18
CA ASN A 31 17.76 -4.48 9.78
C ASN A 31 18.71 -4.78 10.95
N PHE A 32 19.09 -3.75 11.71
CA PHE A 32 19.93 -3.90 12.89
C PHE A 32 19.33 -4.86 13.91
N TYR A 33 18.03 -4.74 14.20
CA TYR A 33 17.34 -5.67 15.10
C TYR A 33 17.38 -7.11 14.59
N LEU A 34 17.09 -7.34 13.29
CA LEU A 34 17.11 -8.67 12.68
C LEU A 34 18.53 -9.27 12.69
N THR A 35 19.55 -8.44 12.50
CA THR A 35 20.95 -8.85 12.56
C THR A 35 21.36 -9.25 13.97
N THR A 36 20.94 -8.49 15.00
CA THR A 36 21.22 -8.83 16.41
C THR A 36 20.51 -10.11 16.86
N LYS A 37 19.39 -10.47 16.22
CA LYS A 37 18.70 -11.74 16.44
C LYS A 37 19.28 -12.91 15.63
N GLY A 38 20.31 -12.69 14.82
CA GLY A 38 20.95 -13.71 14.00
C GLY A 38 20.11 -14.18 12.79
N ILE A 39 19.07 -13.41 12.42
CA ILE A 39 18.24 -13.72 11.25
C ILE A 39 18.91 -13.20 9.96
N LEU A 40 19.61 -12.08 10.05
CA LEU A 40 20.37 -11.45 8.97
C LEU A 40 21.87 -11.43 9.29
N PRO A 41 22.74 -11.38 8.26
CA PRO A 41 22.46 -11.44 6.84
C PRO A 41 22.12 -12.85 6.35
N THR A 42 21.11 -12.99 5.50
CA THR A 42 20.77 -14.27 4.89
C THR A 42 20.48 -14.12 3.40
N VAL A 43 20.82 -15.15 2.63
CA VAL A 43 20.52 -15.24 1.20
C VAL A 43 19.49 -16.36 0.97
N ASP A 44 19.11 -17.08 2.02
CA ASP A 44 18.16 -18.19 1.93
C ASP A 44 16.74 -17.66 1.64
N PRO A 45 16.14 -17.99 0.49
CA PRO A 45 14.82 -17.52 0.11
C PRO A 45 13.72 -17.96 1.07
N LEU A 46 13.89 -19.10 1.73
CA LEU A 46 12.90 -19.62 2.68
C LEU A 46 12.86 -18.78 3.95
N VAL A 47 14.03 -18.42 4.48
CA VAL A 47 14.14 -17.55 5.67
C VAL A 47 13.64 -16.13 5.37
N LEU A 48 13.97 -15.60 4.19
CA LEU A 48 13.49 -14.29 3.73
C LEU A 48 11.96 -14.24 3.65
N LYS A 49 11.35 -15.26 3.02
CA LYS A 49 9.88 -15.37 2.91
C LYS A 49 9.21 -15.57 4.27
N ALA A 50 9.75 -16.46 5.11
CA ALA A 50 9.18 -16.75 6.43
C ALA A 50 9.11 -15.51 7.34
N ASN A 51 10.08 -14.62 7.22
CA ASN A 51 10.17 -13.38 8.01
C ASN A 51 9.68 -12.14 7.25
N ASN A 52 9.12 -12.31 6.06
CA ASN A 52 8.67 -11.21 5.20
C ASN A 52 9.74 -10.15 4.94
N ILE A 53 10.98 -10.61 4.70
CA ILE A 53 12.16 -9.74 4.50
C ILE A 53 12.35 -9.49 3.00
N GLN A 54 12.48 -8.22 2.64
CA GLN A 54 12.79 -7.77 1.29
C GLN A 54 13.96 -6.78 1.30
N ASN A 55 14.53 -6.57 0.11
CA ASN A 55 15.57 -5.57 -0.09
C ASN A 55 14.92 -4.22 -0.41
N ILE A 56 14.94 -3.31 0.55
CA ILE A 56 14.36 -1.96 0.44
C ILE A 56 15.51 -0.96 0.40
N ILE A 57 15.70 -0.31 -0.73
CA ILE A 57 16.82 0.66 -0.97
C ILE A 57 18.20 0.07 -0.63
N GLY A 58 18.43 -1.19 -0.97
CA GLY A 58 19.69 -1.87 -0.67
C GLY A 58 19.82 -2.42 0.76
N ILE A 59 18.80 -2.26 1.60
CA ILE A 59 18.77 -2.72 2.99
C ILE A 59 17.80 -3.88 3.11
N GLN A 60 18.24 -5.02 3.64
CA GLN A 60 17.34 -6.12 3.98
C GLN A 60 16.51 -5.74 5.21
N SER A 61 15.22 -5.55 5.03
CA SER A 61 14.29 -5.11 6.07
C SER A 61 12.97 -5.85 5.94
N ILE A 62 12.14 -5.81 7.00
CA ILE A 62 10.77 -6.32 6.93
C ILE A 62 9.98 -5.49 5.93
N ASP A 63 9.34 -6.15 4.97
CA ASP A 63 8.46 -5.47 4.02
C ASP A 63 7.17 -5.03 4.73
N THR A 64 7.14 -3.78 5.12
CA THR A 64 5.95 -3.13 5.67
C THR A 64 5.04 -2.55 4.59
N GLY A 65 5.45 -2.67 3.33
CA GLY A 65 4.71 -2.19 2.17
C GLY A 65 4.35 -0.71 2.23
N ILE A 66 3.23 -0.38 1.63
CA ILE A 66 2.69 0.99 1.59
C ILE A 66 2.33 1.49 2.99
N LEU A 67 1.85 0.61 3.88
CA LEU A 67 1.50 0.96 5.26
C LEU A 67 2.67 1.57 6.02
N GLY A 68 3.84 0.92 5.99
CA GLY A 68 5.04 1.45 6.63
C GLY A 68 5.45 2.81 6.05
N ALA A 69 5.39 2.96 4.74
CA ALA A 69 5.70 4.23 4.08
C ALA A 69 4.74 5.35 4.47
N VAL A 70 3.45 5.06 4.63
CA VAL A 70 2.43 6.02 5.08
C VAL A 70 2.66 6.40 6.55
N ILE A 71 2.89 5.43 7.43
CA ILE A 71 3.17 5.68 8.86
C ILE A 71 4.40 6.57 9.01
N VAL A 72 5.51 6.21 8.36
CA VAL A 72 6.73 7.02 8.35
C VAL A 72 6.44 8.44 7.83
N GLY A 73 5.70 8.56 6.73
CA GLY A 73 5.34 9.85 6.15
C GLY A 73 4.53 10.75 7.09
N ILE A 74 3.56 10.18 7.80
CA ILE A 74 2.71 10.90 8.77
C ILE A 74 3.55 11.31 9.98
N VAL A 75 4.36 10.41 10.52
CA VAL A 75 5.24 10.71 11.67
C VAL A 75 6.21 11.84 11.33
N VAL A 76 6.84 11.79 10.14
CA VAL A 76 7.73 12.87 9.68
C VAL A 76 6.98 14.19 9.55
N TYR A 77 5.79 14.18 9.00
CA TYR A 77 4.95 15.37 8.89
C TYR A 77 4.65 15.98 10.27
N LEU A 78 4.22 15.16 11.23
CA LEU A 78 3.92 15.62 12.59
C LEU A 78 5.17 16.18 13.29
N LEU A 79 6.31 15.53 13.14
CA LEU A 79 7.58 16.02 13.68
C LEU A 79 8.00 17.33 12.99
N HIS A 80 7.82 17.44 11.68
CA HIS A 80 8.12 18.66 10.94
C HIS A 80 7.27 19.83 11.43
N GLU A 81 5.95 19.68 11.50
CA GLU A 81 5.05 20.74 11.98
C GLU A 81 5.36 21.16 13.42
N ARG A 82 5.76 20.21 14.28
CA ARG A 82 6.04 20.50 15.69
C ARG A 82 7.39 21.15 15.92
N PHE A 83 8.43 20.74 15.17
CA PHE A 83 9.83 21.11 15.46
C PHE A 83 10.45 22.06 14.44
N ASN A 84 9.75 22.42 13.37
CA ASN A 84 10.26 23.32 12.33
C ASN A 84 10.70 24.71 12.84
N THR A 85 10.05 25.20 13.92
CA THR A 85 10.31 26.53 14.49
C THR A 85 10.93 26.49 15.89
N ILE A 86 11.45 25.32 16.31
CA ILE A 86 11.99 25.17 17.67
C ILE A 86 13.23 26.06 17.86
N ARG A 87 13.28 26.75 18.99
CA ARG A 87 14.46 27.50 19.46
C ARG A 87 15.15 26.67 20.52
N LEU A 88 16.38 26.31 20.26
CA LEU A 88 17.23 25.59 21.21
C LEU A 88 18.06 26.58 22.03
N PRO A 89 18.57 26.18 23.22
CA PRO A 89 19.50 26.97 24.01
C PRO A 89 20.74 27.40 23.20
N ASP A 90 21.39 28.49 23.58
CA ASP A 90 22.48 29.12 22.84
C ASP A 90 23.60 28.15 22.46
N ALA A 91 23.94 27.19 23.31
CA ALA A 91 24.94 26.16 23.03
C ALA A 91 24.56 25.23 21.84
N LEU A 92 23.29 25.07 21.55
CA LEU A 92 22.75 24.20 20.50
C LEU A 92 21.98 24.99 19.44
N ALA A 93 22.03 26.32 19.45
CA ALA A 93 21.26 27.20 18.57
C ALA A 93 21.49 26.90 17.09
N PHE A 94 22.69 26.43 16.71
CA PHE A 94 23.02 26.02 15.34
C PHE A 94 22.12 24.89 14.81
N PHE A 95 21.68 23.99 15.67
CA PHE A 95 20.83 22.86 15.32
C PHE A 95 19.34 23.18 15.39
N GLY A 96 18.96 24.42 15.73
CA GLY A 96 17.56 24.83 15.88
C GLY A 96 16.81 24.96 14.54
N GLY A 97 15.49 25.10 14.63
CA GLY A 97 14.61 25.30 13.51
C GLY A 97 14.58 24.11 12.53
N THR A 98 14.67 24.41 11.24
CA THR A 98 14.56 23.39 10.16
C THR A 98 15.63 22.32 10.21
N ARG A 99 16.81 22.62 10.75
CA ARG A 99 17.92 21.66 10.89
C ARG A 99 17.65 20.59 11.94
N PHE A 100 16.82 20.91 12.93
CA PHE A 100 16.45 19.97 13.99
C PHE A 100 15.50 18.86 13.50
N VAL A 101 14.71 19.14 12.47
CA VAL A 101 13.71 18.20 11.95
C VAL A 101 14.33 16.87 11.51
N PRO A 102 15.37 16.80 10.67
CA PRO A 102 16.01 15.52 10.34
C PRO A 102 16.58 14.79 11.55
N ILE A 103 17.12 15.51 12.53
CA ILE A 103 17.74 14.94 13.75
C ILE A 103 16.67 14.21 14.58
N ILE A 104 15.60 14.90 14.91
CA ILE A 104 14.52 14.29 15.70
C ILE A 104 13.82 13.17 14.93
N THR A 105 13.70 13.31 13.62
CA THR A 105 13.15 12.27 12.74
C THR A 105 13.98 11.01 12.78
N THR A 106 15.30 11.12 12.71
CA THR A 106 16.23 9.99 12.83
C THR A 106 16.06 9.26 14.16
N LEU A 107 15.94 9.99 15.25
CA LEU A 107 15.77 9.40 16.57
C LEU A 107 14.44 8.69 16.73
N VAL A 108 13.35 9.35 16.38
CA VAL A 108 11.99 8.78 16.53
C VAL A 108 11.76 7.60 15.58
N LEU A 109 12.16 7.72 14.32
CA LEU A 109 12.00 6.63 13.35
C LEU A 109 13.00 5.49 13.54
N GLY A 110 14.17 5.77 14.11
CA GLY A 110 15.07 4.72 14.58
C GLY A 110 14.43 3.87 15.69
N LEU A 111 13.82 4.50 16.70
CA LEU A 111 13.08 3.78 17.74
C LEU A 111 11.88 3.02 17.19
N LEU A 112 11.10 3.64 16.29
CA LEU A 112 9.98 2.96 15.62
C LEU A 112 10.45 1.75 14.80
N GLY A 113 11.56 1.88 14.08
CA GLY A 113 12.14 0.79 13.31
C GLY A 113 12.57 -0.41 14.16
N LEU A 114 13.05 -0.17 15.39
CA LEU A 114 13.35 -1.23 16.35
C LEU A 114 12.07 -1.93 16.88
N LEU A 115 10.94 -1.23 16.91
CA LEU A 115 9.66 -1.79 17.37
C LEU A 115 8.95 -2.59 16.28
N VAL A 116 9.23 -2.32 15.00
CA VAL A 116 8.57 -3.00 13.88
C VAL A 116 8.65 -4.52 13.95
N PRO A 117 9.81 -5.16 14.16
CA PRO A 117 9.89 -6.61 14.24
C PRO A 117 9.06 -7.25 15.35
N LEU A 118 8.74 -6.47 16.40
CA LEU A 118 7.89 -6.93 17.51
C LEU A 118 6.40 -6.84 17.18
N ILE A 119 5.99 -5.79 16.49
CA ILE A 119 4.57 -5.48 16.22
C ILE A 119 4.11 -6.10 14.90
N TRP A 120 4.98 -6.13 13.90
CA TRP A 120 4.63 -6.56 12.54
C TRP A 120 4.11 -7.99 12.43
N PRO A 121 4.63 -9.00 13.15
CA PRO A 121 4.09 -10.36 13.09
C PRO A 121 2.61 -10.45 13.47
N TRP A 122 2.15 -9.64 14.42
CA TRP A 122 0.74 -9.57 14.81
C TRP A 122 -0.12 -8.96 13.70
N PHE A 123 0.40 -7.91 13.06
CA PHE A 123 -0.24 -7.29 11.89
C PHE A 123 -0.30 -8.27 10.71
N ALA A 124 0.77 -8.96 10.42
CA ALA A 124 0.85 -9.95 9.35
C ALA A 124 -0.13 -11.12 9.59
N MET A 125 -0.25 -11.60 10.84
CA MET A 125 -1.25 -12.61 11.18
C MET A 125 -2.69 -12.12 10.96
N GLY A 126 -3.00 -10.89 11.34
CA GLY A 126 -4.31 -10.27 11.09
C GLY A 126 -4.63 -10.15 9.61
N ILE A 127 -3.67 -9.68 8.83
CA ILE A 127 -3.76 -9.53 7.37
C ILE A 127 -3.95 -10.90 6.69
N ASN A 128 -3.15 -11.90 7.06
CA ASN A 128 -3.26 -13.25 6.53
C ASN A 128 -4.58 -13.93 6.95
N GLY A 129 -5.07 -13.66 8.17
CA GLY A 129 -6.38 -14.11 8.63
C GLY A 129 -7.51 -13.54 7.78
N LEU A 130 -7.47 -12.25 7.48
CA LEU A 130 -8.43 -11.58 6.60
C LEU A 130 -8.38 -12.16 5.18
N GLY A 131 -7.19 -12.40 4.65
CA GLY A 131 -6.99 -13.04 3.35
C GLY A 131 -7.60 -14.45 3.29
N LYS A 132 -7.36 -15.26 4.31
CA LYS A 132 -7.97 -16.61 4.44
C LYS A 132 -9.49 -16.54 4.52
N LEU A 133 -10.06 -15.58 5.24
CA LEU A 133 -11.51 -15.36 5.29
C LEU A 133 -12.09 -15.05 3.90
N ILE A 134 -11.44 -14.15 3.16
CA ILE A 134 -11.85 -13.78 1.79
C ILE A 134 -11.73 -15.00 0.85
N HIS A 135 -10.64 -15.76 0.95
CA HIS A 135 -10.42 -16.95 0.12
C HIS A 135 -11.44 -18.05 0.43
N ASN A 136 -11.71 -18.32 1.72
CA ASN A 136 -12.66 -19.34 2.14
C ASN A 136 -14.13 -18.96 1.87
N ALA A 137 -14.44 -17.70 1.61
CA ALA A 137 -15.77 -17.25 1.22
C ALA A 137 -16.18 -17.70 -0.21
N GLY A 138 -15.29 -18.38 -0.95
CA GLY A 138 -15.57 -18.93 -2.28
C GLY A 138 -16.09 -17.88 -3.23
N VAL A 139 -17.27 -18.10 -3.82
CA VAL A 139 -17.90 -17.18 -4.80
C VAL A 139 -18.16 -15.78 -4.22
N PHE A 140 -18.37 -15.66 -2.91
CA PHE A 140 -18.57 -14.37 -2.23
C PHE A 140 -17.26 -13.62 -1.94
N GLY A 141 -16.10 -14.28 -2.03
CA GLY A 141 -14.79 -13.68 -1.78
C GLY A 141 -14.54 -12.41 -2.59
N PRO A 142 -14.66 -12.43 -3.93
CA PRO A 142 -14.51 -11.24 -4.77
C PRO A 142 -15.51 -10.12 -4.45
N MET A 143 -16.74 -10.47 -4.05
CA MET A 143 -17.75 -9.49 -3.64
C MET A 143 -17.36 -8.78 -2.34
N ILE A 144 -16.93 -9.52 -1.33
CA ILE A 144 -16.47 -8.97 -0.04
C ILE A 144 -15.24 -8.10 -0.27
N PHE A 145 -14.31 -8.58 -1.10
CA PHE A 145 -13.12 -7.85 -1.47
C PHE A 145 -13.44 -6.53 -2.19
N GLY A 146 -14.27 -6.57 -3.23
CA GLY A 146 -14.65 -5.38 -4.00
C GLY A 146 -15.45 -4.36 -3.16
N SER A 147 -16.32 -4.83 -2.25
CA SER A 147 -17.04 -3.97 -1.31
C SER A 147 -16.08 -3.31 -0.31
N GLY A 148 -15.13 -4.09 0.23
CA GLY A 148 -14.09 -3.58 1.13
C GLY A 148 -13.18 -2.56 0.44
N GLU A 149 -12.79 -2.80 -0.81
CA GLU A 149 -12.01 -1.86 -1.63
C GLU A 149 -12.76 -0.53 -1.77
N ARG A 150 -14.05 -0.57 -2.10
CA ARG A 150 -14.88 0.64 -2.26
C ARG A 150 -15.09 1.39 -0.95
N LEU A 151 -15.28 0.68 0.15
CA LEU A 151 -15.42 1.30 1.47
C LEU A 151 -14.13 2.00 1.94
N LEU A 152 -12.97 1.47 1.56
CA LEU A 152 -11.66 2.04 1.89
C LEU A 152 -11.21 3.16 0.95
N LEU A 153 -11.88 3.34 -0.20
CA LEU A 153 -11.57 4.37 -1.20
C LEU A 153 -11.54 5.79 -0.62
N PRO A 154 -12.57 6.24 0.15
CA PRO A 154 -12.58 7.59 0.73
C PRO A 154 -11.41 7.87 1.67
N PHE A 155 -10.87 6.82 2.29
CA PHE A 155 -9.71 6.91 3.19
C PHE A 155 -8.37 6.76 2.47
N GLY A 156 -8.36 6.47 1.16
CA GLY A 156 -7.15 6.20 0.39
C GLY A 156 -6.45 4.86 0.74
N LEU A 157 -7.07 4.04 1.59
CA LEU A 157 -6.50 2.79 2.11
C LEU A 157 -6.79 1.56 1.23
N HIS A 158 -7.55 1.71 0.15
CA HIS A 158 -7.92 0.62 -0.76
C HIS A 158 -6.70 -0.08 -1.36
N HIS A 159 -5.59 0.63 -1.58
CA HIS A 159 -4.35 0.04 -2.10
C HIS A 159 -3.76 -1.04 -1.20
N ILE A 160 -3.98 -0.97 0.10
CA ILE A 160 -3.53 -1.98 1.06
C ILE A 160 -4.25 -3.30 0.80
N LEU A 161 -5.57 -3.25 0.65
CA LEU A 161 -6.39 -4.42 0.37
C LEU A 161 -6.03 -5.03 -1.00
N VAL A 162 -5.82 -4.16 -2.00
CA VAL A 162 -5.41 -4.55 -3.35
C VAL A 162 -4.04 -5.24 -3.33
N ALA A 163 -3.05 -4.64 -2.64
CA ALA A 163 -1.71 -5.22 -2.52
C ALA A 163 -1.73 -6.56 -1.81
N LEU A 164 -2.57 -6.69 -0.77
CA LEU A 164 -2.75 -7.92 -0.02
C LEU A 164 -3.13 -9.11 -0.92
N ILE A 165 -4.18 -8.95 -1.73
CA ILE A 165 -4.65 -10.04 -2.60
C ILE A 165 -3.73 -10.25 -3.80
N ARG A 166 -3.15 -9.19 -4.35
CA ARG A 166 -2.33 -9.30 -5.56
C ARG A 166 -0.97 -9.94 -5.34
N PHE A 167 -0.34 -9.65 -4.20
CA PHE A 167 1.09 -9.93 -4.00
C PHE A 167 1.40 -10.81 -2.79
N THR A 168 0.41 -11.14 -1.94
CA THR A 168 0.63 -11.97 -0.77
C THR A 168 -0.08 -13.31 -0.86
N GLU A 169 0.22 -14.22 0.06
CA GLU A 169 -0.41 -15.54 0.19
C GLU A 169 -1.93 -15.47 0.38
N ALA A 170 -2.45 -14.32 0.80
CA ALA A 170 -3.88 -14.08 0.91
C ALA A 170 -4.64 -14.20 -0.42
N GLY A 171 -3.96 -13.94 -1.54
CA GLY A 171 -4.48 -14.14 -2.90
C GLY A 171 -4.29 -15.54 -3.46
N GLY A 172 -3.84 -16.49 -2.63
CA GLY A 172 -3.54 -17.86 -3.01
C GLY A 172 -2.05 -18.12 -3.23
N THR A 173 -1.67 -19.38 -3.13
CA THR A 173 -0.31 -19.87 -3.44
C THR A 173 -0.42 -21.01 -4.45
N MET A 174 0.45 -21.03 -5.43
CA MET A 174 0.48 -22.04 -6.47
C MET A 174 1.92 -22.32 -6.95
N ASP A 175 2.22 -23.57 -7.27
CA ASP A 175 3.47 -23.92 -7.91
C ASP A 175 3.31 -23.77 -9.43
N VAL A 176 4.09 -22.88 -10.01
CA VAL A 176 4.12 -22.62 -11.46
C VAL A 176 5.54 -22.83 -11.96
N CYS A 177 5.71 -23.76 -12.90
CA CYS A 177 7.03 -24.12 -13.47
C CYS A 177 8.10 -24.46 -12.42
N GLY A 178 7.73 -25.14 -11.32
CA GLY A 178 8.65 -25.52 -10.25
C GLY A 178 8.99 -24.43 -9.24
N ASN A 179 8.40 -23.24 -9.37
CA ASN A 179 8.53 -22.14 -8.41
C ASN A 179 7.21 -21.93 -7.66
N SER A 180 7.26 -21.89 -6.33
CA SER A 180 6.10 -21.51 -5.52
C SER A 180 5.90 -20.00 -5.57
N VAL A 181 4.75 -19.59 -6.07
CA VAL A 181 4.38 -18.19 -6.29
C VAL A 181 3.13 -17.87 -5.47
N SER A 182 3.12 -16.71 -4.83
CA SER A 182 2.02 -16.24 -3.99
C SER A 182 1.41 -14.95 -4.53
N GLY A 183 0.10 -14.82 -4.40
CA GLY A 183 -0.66 -13.65 -4.83
C GLY A 183 -1.29 -13.78 -6.22
N ALA A 184 -2.53 -13.35 -6.35
CA ALA A 184 -3.32 -13.56 -7.56
C ALA A 184 -2.66 -13.00 -8.83
N LEU A 185 -2.05 -11.81 -8.76
CA LEU A 185 -1.40 -11.19 -9.92
C LEU A 185 -0.06 -11.86 -10.23
N THR A 186 0.73 -12.21 -9.22
CA THR A 186 2.00 -12.91 -9.40
C THR A 186 1.82 -14.32 -9.96
N ILE A 187 0.79 -15.05 -9.52
CA ILE A 187 0.42 -16.35 -10.08
C ILE A 187 0.02 -16.18 -11.56
N PHE A 188 -0.83 -15.21 -11.88
CA PHE A 188 -1.24 -14.93 -13.25
C PHE A 188 -0.04 -14.62 -14.17
N GLN A 189 0.87 -13.75 -13.74
CA GLN A 189 2.07 -13.40 -14.51
C GLN A 189 3.01 -14.59 -14.67
N ALA A 190 3.19 -15.40 -13.63
CA ALA A 190 3.98 -16.61 -13.70
C ALA A 190 3.39 -17.63 -14.69
N GLN A 191 2.05 -17.82 -14.67
CA GLN A 191 1.37 -18.69 -15.63
C GLN A 191 1.47 -18.16 -17.07
N LEU A 192 1.42 -16.84 -17.26
CA LEU A 192 1.57 -16.22 -18.56
C LEU A 192 2.97 -16.43 -19.17
N SER A 193 4.00 -16.41 -18.32
CA SER A 193 5.39 -16.60 -18.72
C SER A 193 5.81 -18.07 -18.86
N CYS A 194 4.96 -19.01 -18.39
CA CYS A 194 5.25 -20.43 -18.41
C CYS A 194 4.66 -21.11 -19.67
N PRO A 195 5.48 -21.64 -20.59
CA PRO A 195 5.01 -22.22 -21.84
C PRO A 195 4.23 -23.53 -21.68
N THR A 196 4.27 -24.17 -20.51
CA THR A 196 3.60 -25.46 -20.23
C THR A 196 2.20 -25.32 -19.64
N THR A 197 1.73 -24.10 -19.37
CA THR A 197 0.39 -23.85 -18.82
C THR A 197 -0.67 -23.82 -19.91
N HIS A 198 -1.62 -24.77 -19.84
CA HIS A 198 -2.76 -24.86 -20.78
C HIS A 198 -4.01 -24.12 -20.28
N GLY A 199 -3.92 -23.24 -19.31
CA GLY A 199 -5.02 -22.44 -18.77
C GLY A 199 -4.64 -21.71 -17.50
N PHE A 200 -5.46 -20.74 -17.13
CA PHE A 200 -5.26 -19.98 -15.89
C PHE A 200 -5.94 -20.65 -14.72
N SER A 201 -5.30 -20.65 -13.56
CA SER A 201 -5.88 -21.21 -12.34
C SER A 201 -7.07 -20.39 -11.84
N GLU A 202 -8.01 -21.04 -11.17
CA GLU A 202 -9.17 -20.39 -10.57
C GLU A 202 -8.75 -19.31 -9.58
N SER A 203 -7.74 -19.57 -8.75
CA SER A 203 -7.22 -18.60 -7.78
C SER A 203 -6.68 -17.34 -8.45
N ALA A 204 -6.01 -17.45 -9.60
CA ALA A 204 -5.53 -16.29 -10.34
C ALA A 204 -6.67 -15.49 -10.96
N THR A 205 -7.66 -16.18 -11.56
CA THR A 205 -8.75 -15.53 -12.31
C THR A 205 -9.81 -14.93 -11.38
N GLN A 206 -10.10 -15.57 -10.25
CA GLN A 206 -11.12 -15.15 -9.29
C GLN A 206 -10.87 -13.75 -8.72
N PHE A 207 -9.63 -13.43 -8.39
CA PHE A 207 -9.25 -12.14 -7.78
C PHE A 207 -8.56 -11.18 -8.75
N LEU A 208 -8.27 -11.59 -9.98
CA LEU A 208 -7.59 -10.74 -10.95
C LEU A 208 -8.43 -9.52 -11.35
N SER A 209 -9.71 -9.75 -11.64
CA SER A 209 -10.66 -8.70 -11.99
C SER A 209 -11.14 -7.86 -10.80
N GLN A 210 -10.96 -8.36 -9.58
CA GLN A 210 -11.22 -7.65 -8.31
C GLN A 210 -12.58 -6.94 -8.24
N GLY A 211 -13.62 -7.56 -8.79
CA GLY A 211 -14.93 -6.93 -8.84
C GLY A 211 -15.02 -5.73 -9.78
N LYS A 212 -14.00 -5.47 -10.60
CA LYS A 212 -14.01 -4.35 -11.56
C LYS A 212 -15.08 -4.51 -12.63
N MET A 213 -15.29 -5.74 -13.12
CA MET A 213 -16.36 -6.00 -14.10
C MET A 213 -17.74 -5.57 -13.63
N PRO A 214 -18.22 -5.96 -12.43
CA PRO A 214 -19.46 -5.42 -11.88
C PRO A 214 -19.44 -3.90 -11.69
N ALA A 215 -18.29 -3.32 -11.34
CA ALA A 215 -18.13 -1.89 -11.20
C ALA A 215 -18.28 -1.14 -12.53
N PHE A 216 -17.74 -1.67 -13.64
CA PHE A 216 -17.91 -1.10 -14.97
C PHE A 216 -19.35 -1.23 -15.48
N LEU A 217 -19.95 -2.40 -15.32
CA LEU A 217 -21.28 -2.67 -15.86
C LEU A 217 -22.43 -2.08 -15.03
N GLY A 218 -22.25 -1.96 -13.71
CA GLY A 218 -23.29 -1.51 -12.79
C GLY A 218 -22.93 -0.25 -11.99
N GLY A 219 -21.71 -0.16 -11.47
CA GLY A 219 -21.27 0.94 -10.62
C GLY A 219 -21.22 2.27 -11.37
N LEU A 220 -20.46 2.35 -12.46
CA LEU A 220 -20.32 3.58 -13.24
C LEU A 220 -21.64 4.09 -13.84
N PRO A 221 -22.51 3.23 -14.43
CA PRO A 221 -23.84 3.66 -14.80
C PRO A 221 -24.68 4.15 -13.62
N GLY A 222 -24.55 3.48 -12.46
CA GLY A 222 -25.23 3.89 -11.22
C GLY A 222 -24.75 5.26 -10.72
N ASP A 223 -23.46 5.50 -10.72
CA ASP A 223 -22.86 6.79 -10.34
C ASP A 223 -23.32 7.90 -11.29
N ALA A 224 -23.33 7.64 -12.60
CA ALA A 224 -23.82 8.57 -13.60
C ALA A 224 -25.30 8.92 -13.39
N LEU A 225 -26.13 7.91 -13.06
CA LEU A 225 -27.54 8.12 -12.74
C LEU A 225 -27.71 8.96 -11.46
N ALA A 226 -26.93 8.68 -10.44
CA ALA A 226 -26.94 9.44 -9.19
C ALA A 226 -26.53 10.91 -9.44
N MET A 227 -25.49 11.16 -10.22
CA MET A 227 -25.07 12.50 -10.61
C MET A 227 -26.18 13.25 -11.36
N TYR A 228 -26.91 12.56 -12.25
CA TYR A 228 -28.04 13.16 -12.95
C TYR A 228 -29.17 13.56 -12.00
N HIS A 229 -29.51 12.71 -11.03
CA HIS A 229 -30.55 13.01 -10.05
C HIS A 229 -30.17 14.12 -9.08
N CYS A 230 -28.91 14.18 -8.66
CA CYS A 230 -28.38 15.20 -7.76
C CYS A 230 -28.09 16.55 -8.47
N ALA A 231 -28.09 16.57 -9.79
CA ALA A 231 -27.82 17.78 -10.56
C ALA A 231 -28.92 18.85 -10.41
N ARG A 232 -28.51 20.12 -10.36
CA ARG A 232 -29.45 21.26 -10.38
C ARG A 232 -30.31 21.22 -11.65
N PRO A 233 -31.61 21.55 -11.57
CA PRO A 233 -32.53 21.46 -12.71
C PRO A 233 -32.02 22.17 -13.98
N GLU A 234 -31.39 23.33 -13.81
CA GLU A 234 -30.85 24.15 -14.91
C GLU A 234 -29.73 23.44 -15.71
N ASN A 235 -28.96 22.58 -15.07
CA ASN A 235 -27.82 21.91 -15.66
C ASN A 235 -28.07 20.46 -16.08
N ARG A 236 -29.25 19.90 -15.74
CA ARG A 236 -29.61 18.50 -16.04
C ARG A 236 -29.46 18.14 -17.51
N HIS A 237 -29.85 19.03 -18.40
CA HIS A 237 -29.80 18.75 -19.85
C HIS A 237 -28.37 18.62 -20.34
N LYS A 238 -27.46 19.50 -19.88
CA LYS A 238 -26.02 19.45 -20.24
C LYS A 238 -25.34 18.22 -19.69
N ILE A 239 -25.63 17.90 -18.41
CA ILE A 239 -25.05 16.75 -17.71
C ILE A 239 -25.53 15.42 -18.31
N LYS A 240 -26.83 15.34 -18.76
CA LYS A 240 -27.37 14.13 -19.34
C LYS A 240 -26.57 13.63 -20.55
N VAL A 241 -26.22 14.51 -21.48
CA VAL A 241 -25.47 14.14 -22.68
C VAL A 241 -24.06 13.66 -22.30
N LEU A 242 -23.39 14.37 -21.39
CA LEU A 242 -22.05 14.03 -20.93
C LEU A 242 -22.01 12.70 -20.19
N LEU A 243 -23.01 12.43 -19.34
CA LEU A 243 -23.09 11.16 -18.61
C LEU A 243 -23.41 9.97 -19.55
N ILE A 244 -24.29 10.13 -20.51
CA ILE A 244 -24.57 9.06 -21.47
C ILE A 244 -23.32 8.71 -22.27
N SER A 245 -22.61 9.71 -22.80
CA SER A 245 -21.36 9.46 -23.52
C SER A 245 -20.29 8.82 -22.65
N GLY A 246 -20.16 9.25 -21.38
CA GLY A 246 -19.23 8.64 -20.42
C GLY A 246 -19.56 7.18 -20.10
N VAL A 247 -20.83 6.88 -19.84
CA VAL A 247 -21.29 5.50 -19.59
C VAL A 247 -21.05 4.60 -20.80
N VAL A 248 -21.37 5.07 -22.01
CA VAL A 248 -21.11 4.31 -23.25
C VAL A 248 -19.60 4.06 -23.42
N ALA A 249 -18.76 5.06 -23.20
CA ALA A 249 -17.30 4.92 -23.28
C ALA A 249 -16.77 3.92 -22.25
N CYS A 250 -17.29 3.91 -21.00
CA CYS A 250 -16.90 2.96 -19.97
C CYS A 250 -17.31 1.52 -20.32
N VAL A 251 -18.53 1.32 -20.79
CA VAL A 251 -19.06 -0.01 -21.11
C VAL A 251 -18.38 -0.58 -22.37
N VAL A 252 -18.19 0.22 -23.40
CA VAL A 252 -17.60 -0.21 -24.68
C VAL A 252 -16.06 -0.23 -24.62
N GLY A 253 -15.46 0.80 -24.01
CA GLY A 253 -14.01 0.97 -23.95
C GLY A 253 -13.34 0.23 -22.79
N GLY A 254 -14.09 -0.23 -21.79
CA GLY A 254 -13.53 -0.87 -20.59
C GLY A 254 -12.55 0.02 -19.81
N THR A 255 -12.62 1.34 -19.97
CA THR A 255 -11.77 2.33 -19.31
C THR A 255 -12.55 3.09 -18.24
N THR A 256 -11.84 3.40 -17.16
CA THR A 256 -12.37 4.24 -16.07
C THR A 256 -11.77 5.62 -16.11
#